data_9487fc20e5f659f7b5c5219488767d73
#
_entry.id   9487fc20e5f659f7b5c5219488767d73
#
_cell.length_a   1.000
_cell.length_b   1.000
_cell.length_c   1.000
_cell.angle_alpha   90.00
_cell.angle_beta   90.00
_cell.angle_gamma   90.00
#
_symmetry.space_group_name_H-M   'P 1'
#
loop_
_entity.id
_entity.type
_entity.pdbx_description
1 polymer ?
#
loop_
_entity_poly.entity_id
_entity_poly.type
_entity_poly.pdbx_seq_one_letter_code
_entity_poly.pdbx_strand_id
1 'polypeptide(L)'
;MRAFDYDQPENLAAALDGVTDLLLISSSAVGRRVPQHQAVIDAARAAGVGRVVYTSALGVSDAAVNPVAPEHVETERLLAASGLNHVILRNGWYSENYIGEIDNVRRTGILLTSAGDGTVASAARADYAEAAATVLTTPDANAVYELSGDTAWTFDELAAILGDVTG
;
A
#
# COMPACT_ATOMS: atom_id res chain seq x y z
N MET A 1 -6.60 19.16 12.80
CA MET A 1 -5.51 18.34 12.23
C MET A 1 -4.47 18.17 13.32
N ARG A 2 -3.95 16.95 13.54
CA ARG A 2 -2.88 16.65 14.49
C ARG A 2 -1.62 16.25 13.72
N ALA A 3 -0.43 16.57 14.22
CA ALA A 3 0.81 16.09 13.64
C ALA A 3 0.95 14.58 13.89
N PHE A 4 1.27 13.84 12.83
CA PHE A 4 1.46 12.40 12.87
C PHE A 4 2.66 12.05 11.98
N ASP A 5 3.78 11.71 12.61
CA ASP A 5 5.03 11.44 11.93
C ASP A 5 5.57 10.07 12.39
N TYR A 6 5.79 9.16 11.46
CA TYR A 6 6.30 7.82 11.75
C TYR A 6 7.71 7.81 12.36
N ASP A 7 8.47 8.88 12.13
CA ASP A 7 9.82 9.05 12.69
C ASP A 7 9.82 9.74 14.07
N GLN A 8 8.64 10.10 14.62
CA GLN A 8 8.47 10.73 15.95
C GLN A 8 7.51 9.91 16.83
N PRO A 9 7.90 8.69 17.25
CA PRO A 9 7.01 7.76 17.93
C PRO A 9 6.42 8.28 19.23
N GLU A 10 7.09 9.21 19.91
CA GLU A 10 6.66 9.82 21.18
C GLU A 10 5.37 10.65 21.02
N ASN A 11 5.06 11.12 19.82
CA ASN A 11 3.90 11.96 19.55
C ASN A 11 2.68 11.16 19.07
N LEU A 12 2.86 9.89 18.66
CA LEU A 12 1.82 9.11 17.99
C LEU A 12 0.61 8.83 18.88
N ALA A 13 0.81 8.45 20.13
CA ALA A 13 -0.29 8.13 21.03
C ALA A 13 -1.18 9.35 21.31
N ALA A 14 -0.59 10.53 21.51
CA ALA A 14 -1.34 11.77 21.70
C ALA A 14 -2.11 12.18 20.42
N ALA A 15 -1.55 11.90 19.23
CA ALA A 15 -2.21 12.16 17.98
C ALA A 15 -3.41 11.22 17.75
N LEU A 16 -3.41 10.04 18.33
CA LEU A 16 -4.47 9.03 18.22
C LEU A 16 -5.54 9.13 19.33
N ASP A 17 -5.43 10.07 20.26
CA ASP A 17 -6.44 10.25 21.31
C ASP A 17 -7.85 10.46 20.73
N GLY A 18 -8.81 9.60 21.14
CA GLY A 18 -10.19 9.60 20.69
C GLY A 18 -10.40 9.07 19.25
N VAL A 19 -9.39 8.46 18.63
CA VAL A 19 -9.52 7.81 17.32
C VAL A 19 -10.09 6.41 17.50
N THR A 20 -11.18 6.10 16.79
CA THR A 20 -11.82 4.77 16.81
C THR A 20 -11.27 3.85 15.74
N ASP A 21 -11.04 4.37 14.54
CA ASP A 21 -10.54 3.64 13.37
C ASP A 21 -9.32 4.35 12.79
N LEU A 22 -8.25 3.62 12.58
CA LEU A 22 -7.00 4.14 12.03
C LEU A 22 -6.73 3.50 10.66
N LEU A 23 -6.51 4.33 9.63
CA LEU A 23 -5.89 3.87 8.39
C LEU A 23 -4.37 4.02 8.49
N LEU A 24 -3.67 2.90 8.61
CA LEU A 24 -2.21 2.83 8.54
C LEU A 24 -1.78 2.66 7.09
N ILE A 25 -1.40 3.75 6.44
CA ILE A 25 -0.83 3.71 5.09
C ILE A 25 0.64 3.32 5.21
N SER A 26 1.05 2.28 4.48
CA SER A 26 2.42 1.77 4.56
C SER A 26 3.45 2.85 4.21
N SER A 27 4.48 2.97 5.07
CA SER A 27 5.59 3.89 4.88
C SER A 27 6.39 3.53 3.61
N SER A 28 6.89 4.56 2.91
CA SER A 28 7.82 4.38 1.78
C SER A 28 9.29 4.20 2.21
N ALA A 29 9.58 4.24 3.51
CA ALA A 29 10.94 4.12 4.06
C ALA A 29 11.39 2.65 4.13
N VAL A 30 11.74 2.06 3.00
CA VAL A 30 12.27 0.69 2.93
C VAL A 30 13.47 0.52 3.87
N GLY A 31 13.49 -0.55 4.65
CA GLY A 31 14.48 -0.82 5.71
C GLY A 31 14.14 -0.19 7.06
N ARG A 32 13.22 0.78 7.12
CA ARG A 32 12.73 1.40 8.37
C ARG A 32 11.24 1.22 8.60
N ARG A 33 10.53 0.67 7.63
CA ARG A 33 9.07 0.51 7.66
C ARG A 33 8.60 -0.29 8.87
N VAL A 34 9.22 -1.43 9.17
CA VAL A 34 8.79 -2.30 10.27
C VAL A 34 8.84 -1.58 11.62
N PRO A 35 9.94 -0.96 12.06
CA PRO A 35 9.94 -0.22 13.33
C PRO A 35 8.97 0.97 13.34
N GLN A 36 8.77 1.67 12.23
CA GLN A 36 7.78 2.75 12.12
C GLN A 36 6.35 2.21 12.31
N HIS A 37 6.00 1.12 11.64
CA HIS A 37 4.67 0.51 11.78
C HIS A 37 4.45 -0.08 13.17
N GLN A 38 5.47 -0.70 13.79
CA GLN A 38 5.39 -1.19 15.16
C GLN A 38 5.06 -0.04 16.12
N ALA A 39 5.73 1.10 15.99
CA ALA A 39 5.48 2.27 16.84
C ALA A 39 4.03 2.77 16.69
N VAL A 40 3.47 2.79 15.46
CA VAL A 40 2.08 3.16 15.23
C VAL A 40 1.11 2.14 15.85
N ILE A 41 1.38 0.85 15.72
CA ILE A 41 0.55 -0.23 16.31
C ILE A 41 0.55 -0.13 17.83
N ASP A 42 1.71 0.10 18.45
CA ASP A 42 1.83 0.26 19.89
C ASP A 42 1.11 1.53 20.39
N ALA A 43 1.23 2.63 19.65
CA ALA A 43 0.51 3.86 19.93
C ALA A 43 -1.02 3.69 19.79
N ALA A 44 -1.48 2.97 18.78
CA ALA A 44 -2.89 2.67 18.57
C ALA A 44 -3.47 1.86 19.74
N ARG A 45 -2.72 0.84 20.22
CA ARG A 45 -3.09 0.08 21.43
C ARG A 45 -3.17 0.97 22.66
N ALA A 46 -2.15 1.80 22.88
CA ALA A 46 -2.08 2.69 24.05
C ALA A 46 -3.21 3.74 24.04
N ALA A 47 -3.62 4.22 22.87
CA ALA A 47 -4.70 5.18 22.70
C ALA A 47 -6.11 4.54 22.71
N GLY A 48 -6.21 3.20 22.72
CA GLY A 48 -7.49 2.50 22.71
C GLY A 48 -8.20 2.56 21.35
N VAL A 49 -7.45 2.63 20.24
CA VAL A 49 -8.00 2.55 18.88
C VAL A 49 -8.75 1.23 18.72
N GLY A 50 -9.97 1.28 18.22
CA GLY A 50 -10.84 0.11 18.10
C GLY A 50 -10.45 -0.80 16.93
N ARG A 51 -9.94 -0.22 15.82
CA ARG A 51 -9.58 -0.98 14.61
C ARG A 51 -8.47 -0.28 13.82
N VAL A 52 -7.58 -1.09 13.22
CA VAL A 52 -6.56 -0.64 12.27
C VAL A 52 -6.83 -1.23 10.89
N VAL A 53 -6.94 -0.40 9.87
CA VAL A 53 -6.96 -0.79 8.45
C VAL A 53 -5.56 -0.52 7.90
N TYR A 54 -4.89 -1.54 7.35
CA TYR A 54 -3.50 -1.44 6.89
C TYR A 54 -3.38 -1.66 5.38
N THR A 55 -2.67 -0.76 4.69
CA THR A 55 -2.34 -0.93 3.27
C THR A 55 -1.09 -1.80 3.13
N SER A 56 -1.29 -3.09 2.85
CA SER A 56 -0.25 -4.07 2.53
C SER A 56 -0.02 -4.14 1.02
N ALA A 57 0.63 -5.19 0.54
CA ALA A 57 0.87 -5.42 -0.88
C ALA A 57 0.31 -6.77 -1.33
N LEU A 58 -0.19 -6.83 -2.57
CA LEU A 58 -0.72 -8.05 -3.17
C LEU A 58 0.38 -9.11 -3.31
N GLY A 59 0.02 -10.36 -3.05
CA GLY A 59 0.92 -11.50 -3.22
C GLY A 59 2.07 -11.57 -2.20
N VAL A 60 1.99 -10.83 -1.08
CA VAL A 60 3.02 -10.91 -0.04
C VAL A 60 2.99 -12.26 0.65
N SER A 61 4.17 -12.87 0.74
CA SER A 61 4.42 -14.13 1.44
C SER A 61 5.89 -14.24 1.78
N ASP A 62 6.27 -15.17 2.64
CA ASP A 62 7.68 -15.44 2.98
C ASP A 62 8.52 -15.88 1.75
N ALA A 63 7.85 -16.38 0.71
CA ALA A 63 8.49 -16.82 -0.54
C ALA A 63 8.45 -15.76 -1.65
N ALA A 64 7.88 -14.57 -1.39
CA ALA A 64 7.75 -13.53 -2.41
C ALA A 64 9.12 -12.97 -2.80
N VAL A 65 9.36 -12.85 -4.11
CA VAL A 65 10.59 -12.24 -4.65
C VAL A 65 10.59 -10.71 -4.60
N ASN A 66 9.45 -10.10 -4.30
CA ASN A 66 9.33 -8.65 -4.18
C ASN A 66 10.14 -8.14 -2.97
N PRO A 67 11.10 -7.21 -3.15
CA PRO A 67 11.99 -6.77 -2.08
C PRO A 67 11.28 -6.05 -0.92
N VAL A 68 10.06 -5.56 -1.12
CA VAL A 68 9.26 -4.93 -0.05
C VAL A 68 8.34 -5.91 0.68
N ALA A 69 8.16 -7.13 0.15
CA ALA A 69 7.27 -8.13 0.72
C ALA A 69 7.61 -8.51 2.17
N PRO A 70 8.88 -8.73 2.57
CA PRO A 70 9.20 -9.10 3.94
C PRO A 70 8.72 -8.10 4.99
N GLU A 71 8.79 -6.79 4.69
CA GLU A 71 8.35 -5.74 5.62
C GLU A 71 6.82 -5.69 5.73
N HIS A 72 6.10 -5.99 4.65
CA HIS A 72 4.65 -6.11 4.70
C HIS A 72 4.21 -7.35 5.47
N VAL A 73 4.82 -8.51 5.21
CA VAL A 73 4.57 -9.76 5.95
C VAL A 73 4.78 -9.53 7.44
N GLU A 74 5.91 -8.91 7.81
CA GLU A 74 6.19 -8.64 9.23
C GLU A 74 5.16 -7.69 9.84
N THR A 75 4.75 -6.63 9.14
CA THR A 75 3.71 -5.71 9.63
C THR A 75 2.36 -6.43 9.80
N GLU A 76 1.97 -7.31 8.88
CA GLU A 76 0.76 -8.14 9.03
C GLU A 76 0.85 -9.03 10.28
N ARG A 77 2.02 -9.64 10.55
CA ARG A 77 2.26 -10.43 11.77
C ARG A 77 2.14 -9.59 13.04
N LEU A 78 2.72 -8.38 13.05
CA LEU A 78 2.63 -7.45 14.16
C LEU A 78 1.19 -7.04 14.46
N LEU A 79 0.39 -6.77 13.43
CA LEU A 79 -1.04 -6.49 13.57
C LEU A 79 -1.79 -7.69 14.14
N ALA A 80 -1.58 -8.88 13.61
CA ALA A 80 -2.21 -10.10 14.10
C ALA A 80 -1.85 -10.39 15.57
N ALA A 81 -0.61 -10.11 15.99
CA ALA A 81 -0.15 -10.29 17.35
C ALA A 81 -0.57 -9.16 18.31
N SER A 82 -1.02 -8.01 17.79
CA SER A 82 -1.31 -6.82 18.59
C SER A 82 -2.53 -6.93 19.49
N GLY A 83 -3.48 -7.81 19.14
CA GLY A 83 -4.81 -7.90 19.78
C GLY A 83 -5.80 -6.83 19.33
N LEU A 84 -5.42 -5.92 18.42
CA LEU A 84 -6.33 -4.97 17.79
C LEU A 84 -7.18 -5.67 16.72
N ASN A 85 -8.44 -5.26 16.58
CA ASN A 85 -9.17 -5.58 15.36
C ASN A 85 -8.43 -4.95 14.18
N HIS A 86 -8.27 -5.68 13.09
CA HIS A 86 -7.56 -5.16 11.93
C HIS A 86 -8.15 -5.66 10.61
N VAL A 87 -7.95 -4.87 9.56
CA VAL A 87 -8.24 -5.27 8.18
C VAL A 87 -6.98 -5.00 7.35
N ILE A 88 -6.60 -5.97 6.54
CA ILE A 88 -5.45 -5.89 5.64
C ILE A 88 -5.95 -5.65 4.23
N LEU A 89 -5.49 -4.55 3.61
CA LEU A 89 -5.73 -4.24 2.21
C LEU A 89 -4.44 -4.54 1.44
N ARG A 90 -4.35 -5.68 0.79
CA ARG A 90 -3.23 -6.07 -0.05
C ARG A 90 -3.39 -5.44 -1.42
N ASN A 91 -2.92 -4.20 -1.55
CA ASN A 91 -2.98 -3.43 -2.79
C ASN A 91 -2.05 -4.02 -3.84
N GLY A 92 -2.56 -4.16 -5.06
CA GLY A 92 -1.78 -4.48 -6.24
C GLY A 92 -0.94 -3.31 -6.72
N TRP A 93 -0.47 -3.38 -7.96
CA TRP A 93 0.43 -2.38 -8.53
C TRP A 93 -0.33 -1.10 -8.90
N TYR A 94 0.27 0.06 -8.65
CA TYR A 94 -0.33 1.36 -8.96
C TYR A 94 -0.03 1.77 -10.40
N SER A 95 -1.05 2.18 -11.15
CA SER A 95 -0.89 2.70 -12.52
C SER A 95 0.01 3.93 -12.55
N GLU A 96 -0.01 4.75 -11.51
CA GLU A 96 0.84 5.93 -11.37
C GLU A 96 2.34 5.63 -11.28
N ASN A 97 2.74 4.39 -11.03
CA ASN A 97 4.15 4.01 -11.06
C ASN A 97 4.78 4.15 -12.44
N TYR A 98 3.95 4.19 -13.50
CA TYR A 98 4.39 4.36 -14.88
C TYR A 98 4.39 5.82 -15.37
N ILE A 99 3.90 6.78 -14.59
CA ILE A 99 3.87 8.19 -14.98
C ILE A 99 5.27 8.72 -15.33
N GLY A 100 6.30 8.26 -14.59
CA GLY A 100 7.69 8.64 -14.86
C GLY A 100 8.20 8.20 -16.24
N GLU A 101 7.60 7.17 -16.84
CA GLU A 101 7.99 6.68 -18.17
C GLU A 101 7.50 7.61 -19.30
N ILE A 102 6.47 8.41 -19.08
CA ILE A 102 5.94 9.35 -20.08
C ILE A 102 7.03 10.30 -20.59
N ASP A 103 7.78 10.93 -19.69
CA ASP A 103 8.84 11.85 -20.08
C ASP A 103 10.03 11.12 -20.72
N ASN A 104 10.33 9.90 -20.28
CA ASN A 104 11.37 9.08 -20.85
C ASN A 104 11.01 8.69 -22.30
N VAL A 105 9.80 8.18 -22.52
CA VAL A 105 9.31 7.77 -23.86
C VAL A 105 9.20 8.97 -24.78
N ARG A 106 8.70 10.12 -24.32
CA ARG A 106 8.66 11.37 -25.11
C ARG A 106 10.03 11.78 -25.61
N ARG A 107 11.08 11.61 -24.82
CA ARG A 107 12.45 12.01 -25.13
C ARG A 107 13.20 10.98 -25.98
N THR A 108 12.93 9.70 -25.79
CA THR A 108 13.75 8.61 -26.36
C THR A 108 13.00 7.74 -27.38
N GLY A 109 11.67 7.77 -27.39
CA GLY A 109 10.84 6.84 -28.15
C GLY A 109 10.92 5.38 -27.66
N ILE A 110 11.46 5.14 -26.45
CA ILE A 110 11.74 3.78 -25.97
C ILE A 110 11.14 3.58 -24.59
N LEU A 111 10.34 2.52 -24.41
CA LEU A 111 9.99 1.93 -23.12
C LEU A 111 10.89 0.71 -22.89
N LEU A 112 11.78 0.79 -21.91
CA LEU A 112 12.67 -0.30 -21.56
C LEU A 112 12.05 -1.16 -20.46
N THR A 113 11.89 -2.45 -20.69
CA THR A 113 11.35 -3.41 -19.74
C THR A 113 12.10 -4.73 -19.78
N SER A 114 12.05 -5.48 -18.70
CA SER A 114 12.52 -6.86 -18.61
C SER A 114 11.39 -7.87 -18.39
N ALA A 115 10.13 -7.42 -18.55
CA ALA A 115 8.95 -8.22 -18.20
C ALA A 115 8.66 -9.37 -19.20
N GLY A 116 9.23 -9.34 -20.44
CA GLY A 116 8.86 -10.31 -21.48
C GLY A 116 7.36 -10.30 -21.71
N ASP A 117 6.72 -11.46 -21.71
CA ASP A 117 5.27 -11.65 -21.88
C ASP A 117 4.48 -11.47 -20.56
N GLY A 118 5.14 -10.98 -19.51
CA GLY A 118 4.50 -10.75 -18.22
C GLY A 118 3.39 -9.70 -18.29
N THR A 119 2.34 -9.92 -17.51
CA THR A 119 1.19 -9.01 -17.42
C THR A 119 1.07 -8.36 -16.05
N VAL A 120 0.44 -7.20 -16.00
CA VAL A 120 0.15 -6.44 -14.78
C VAL A 120 -1.32 -6.05 -14.75
N ALA A 121 -2.00 -6.33 -13.64
CA ALA A 121 -3.34 -5.85 -13.36
C ALA A 121 -3.26 -4.65 -12.41
N SER A 122 -2.83 -3.48 -12.93
CA SER A 122 -2.72 -2.27 -12.13
C SER A 122 -4.07 -1.56 -11.99
N ALA A 123 -4.23 -0.81 -10.90
CA ALA A 123 -5.32 0.13 -10.71
C ALA A 123 -4.79 1.50 -10.29
N ALA A 124 -5.60 2.54 -10.41
CA ALA A 124 -5.20 3.87 -9.95
C ALA A 124 -5.17 3.92 -8.41
N ARG A 125 -4.33 4.79 -7.85
CA ARG A 125 -4.30 5.03 -6.40
C ARG A 125 -5.65 5.49 -5.85
N ALA A 126 -6.43 6.18 -6.68
CA ALA A 126 -7.77 6.61 -6.32
C ALA A 126 -8.71 5.42 -6.05
N ASP A 127 -8.62 4.35 -6.84
CA ASP A 127 -9.44 3.15 -6.68
C ASP A 127 -9.09 2.43 -5.35
N TYR A 128 -7.80 2.31 -5.04
CA TYR A 128 -7.35 1.76 -3.76
C TYR A 128 -7.75 2.64 -2.56
N ALA A 129 -7.77 3.96 -2.73
CA ALA A 129 -8.23 4.88 -1.69
C ALA A 129 -9.74 4.76 -1.47
N GLU A 130 -10.53 4.57 -2.52
CA GLU A 130 -11.97 4.32 -2.43
C GLU A 130 -12.26 2.99 -1.72
N ALA A 131 -11.51 1.94 -2.03
CA ALA A 131 -11.59 0.66 -1.32
C ALA A 131 -11.26 0.83 0.17
N ALA A 132 -10.21 1.57 0.51
CA ALA A 132 -9.86 1.86 1.90
C ALA A 132 -10.96 2.67 2.62
N ALA A 133 -11.55 3.67 1.97
CA ALA A 133 -12.66 4.46 2.52
C ALA A 133 -13.91 3.60 2.74
N THR A 134 -14.21 2.70 1.80
CA THR A 134 -15.31 1.73 1.93
C THR A 134 -15.11 0.84 3.14
N VAL A 135 -13.94 0.26 3.31
CA VAL A 135 -13.61 -0.61 4.45
C VAL A 135 -13.69 0.16 5.77
N LEU A 136 -13.21 1.41 5.82
CA LEU A 136 -13.30 2.24 7.03
C LEU A 136 -14.75 2.52 7.46
N THR A 137 -15.70 2.49 6.52
CA THR A 137 -17.13 2.74 6.78
C THR A 137 -17.95 1.47 6.95
N THR A 138 -17.37 0.29 6.76
CA THR A 138 -18.01 -1.01 6.99
C THR A 138 -17.56 -1.63 8.32
N PRO A 139 -18.39 -2.44 8.98
CA PRO A 139 -18.07 -3.03 10.30
C PRO A 139 -17.16 -4.26 10.23
N ASP A 140 -16.37 -4.43 9.16
CA ASP A 140 -15.49 -5.58 8.98
C ASP A 140 -14.35 -5.56 10.00
N ALA A 141 -14.00 -6.74 10.50
CA ALA A 141 -12.86 -6.94 11.38
C ALA A 141 -12.14 -8.25 11.03
N ASN A 142 -10.81 -8.25 11.18
CA ASN A 142 -9.93 -9.40 10.96
C ASN A 142 -10.08 -10.02 9.56
N ALA A 143 -10.26 -9.16 8.55
CA ALA A 143 -10.37 -9.54 7.15
C ALA A 143 -9.10 -9.21 6.37
N VAL A 144 -8.87 -9.94 5.29
CA VAL A 144 -7.82 -9.65 4.29
C VAL A 144 -8.49 -9.50 2.94
N TYR A 145 -8.25 -8.38 2.28
CA TYR A 145 -8.72 -8.13 0.91
C TYR A 145 -7.53 -8.02 -0.02
N GLU A 146 -7.53 -8.82 -1.09
CA GLU A 146 -6.57 -8.71 -2.17
C GLU A 146 -7.19 -7.87 -3.30
N LEU A 147 -6.56 -6.72 -3.60
CA LEU A 147 -7.08 -5.70 -4.49
C LEU A 147 -6.18 -5.56 -5.72
N SER A 148 -6.77 -5.57 -6.90
CA SER A 148 -6.07 -5.39 -8.19
C SER A 148 -6.97 -4.70 -9.19
N GLY A 149 -6.40 -4.31 -10.34
CA GLY A 149 -7.20 -3.88 -11.49
C GLY A 149 -7.98 -5.04 -12.10
N ASP A 150 -9.09 -4.73 -12.77
CA ASP A 150 -9.98 -5.71 -13.41
C ASP A 150 -9.38 -6.35 -14.65
N THR A 151 -8.45 -5.66 -15.31
CA THR A 151 -7.83 -6.10 -16.57
C THR A 151 -6.32 -6.17 -16.42
N ALA A 152 -5.74 -7.30 -16.80
CA ALA A 152 -4.30 -7.44 -16.95
C ALA A 152 -3.87 -6.98 -18.34
N TRP A 153 -2.78 -6.22 -18.40
CA TRP A 153 -2.21 -5.68 -19.64
C TRP A 153 -0.72 -6.05 -19.75
N THR A 154 -0.20 -6.07 -20.98
CA THR A 154 1.19 -6.35 -21.30
C THR A 154 2.01 -5.05 -21.43
N PHE A 155 3.35 -5.16 -21.37
CA PHE A 155 4.20 -3.99 -21.59
C PHE A 155 4.18 -3.50 -23.06
N ASP A 156 3.82 -4.35 -24.01
CA ASP A 156 3.58 -3.92 -25.41
C ASP A 156 2.35 -3.02 -25.52
N GLU A 157 1.27 -3.36 -24.79
CA GLU A 157 0.08 -2.52 -24.70
C GLU A 157 0.39 -1.19 -23.99
N LEU A 158 1.17 -1.21 -22.92
CA LEU A 158 1.62 0.02 -22.26
C LEU A 158 2.46 0.89 -23.22
N ALA A 159 3.39 0.28 -23.98
CA ALA A 159 4.19 1.01 -24.96
C ALA A 159 3.34 1.67 -26.04
N ALA A 160 2.29 0.97 -26.54
CA ALA A 160 1.35 1.54 -27.49
C ALA A 160 0.60 2.74 -26.89
N ILE A 161 0.07 2.61 -25.67
CA ILE A 161 -0.62 3.71 -24.97
C ILE A 161 0.32 4.93 -24.77
N LEU A 162 1.55 4.68 -24.35
CA LEU A 162 2.54 5.75 -24.15
C LEU A 162 2.89 6.43 -25.48
N GLY A 163 3.01 5.66 -26.59
CA GLY A 163 3.20 6.21 -27.94
C GLY A 163 2.06 7.14 -28.34
N ASP A 164 0.82 6.72 -28.11
CA ASP A 164 -0.37 7.52 -28.44
C ASP A 164 -0.43 8.84 -27.62
N VAL A 165 0.02 8.81 -26.37
CA VAL A 165 0.00 9.98 -25.48
C VAL A 165 1.19 10.94 -25.75
N THR A 166 2.31 10.42 -26.20
CA THR A 166 3.55 11.22 -26.38
C THR A 166 3.78 11.72 -27.79
N GLY A 167 3.11 11.15 -28.81
CA GLY A 167 3.21 11.52 -30.22
C GLY A 167 4.35 10.81 -30.92
#